data_d4f260f6d18f8d3f9f36813414f80468
#
_entry.id   d4f260f6d18f8d3f9f36813414f80468
#
_cell.length_a   1.000
_cell.length_b   1.000
_cell.length_c   1.000
_cell.angle_alpha   90.00
_cell.angle_beta   90.00
_cell.angle_gamma   90.00
#
_symmetry.space_group_name_H-M   'P 1'
#
loop_
_entity.id
_entity.type
_entity.pdbx_description
1 polymer ?
#
loop_
_entity_poly.entity_id
_entity_poly.type
_entity_poly.pdbx_seq_one_letter_code
_entity_poly.pdbx_strand_id
1 'polypeptide(L)'
;MKTKLLETLCVAALLSLTAPDTHRYLFVWAGDAEKKSSDFLVVLDVTPKHPSYGRVVASVAAGAVGTIPHHTEYTLSESGFLFANGFDSGKSFEFDVRDPMRPKVVKAFDDLDGYMHPHSFVRLPNGHVLVSFHMKHGERGGGLVELDDDARIVRSVSAVDPNAPDVLIRPYSIAVLPGLDRLVTTSSPMKFIEGFGTAVQVWRLPDLKLLNTVRLSPGPRGYGHEDPQEPRVLADGKTVLVQTRSCGLHRITGIDTGAPRAEEVYTFEGGLCGLPLVVGHYWIEAVPAIGGVVVLDVADPARPVKVSQLSLGANQFTHWLAWDEAGSRIILNSGGQDSRLFMLQFDRKTGAVAIDEEFRNEGAAVPGFSMSDIAWPHGFHGTGLPHGAVFSR
;
A
#
# COMPACT_ATOMS: atom_id res chain seq x y z
N MET A 1 1.04 -56.93 62.89
CA MET A 1 0.25 -56.32 61.79
C MET A 1 1.00 -55.10 61.35
N LYS A 2 1.64 -55.12 60.17
CA LYS A 2 2.36 -53.99 59.61
C LYS A 2 1.57 -53.49 58.39
N THR A 3 0.98 -52.28 58.49
CA THR A 3 0.23 -51.65 57.46
C THR A 3 1.19 -50.97 56.49
N LYS A 4 1.22 -51.36 55.19
CA LYS A 4 1.96 -50.70 54.14
C LYS A 4 1.13 -49.55 53.56
N LEU A 5 1.63 -48.33 53.64
CA LEU A 5 1.11 -47.19 52.95
C LEU A 5 1.58 -47.26 51.47
N LEU A 6 0.65 -47.23 50.56
CA LEU A 6 0.90 -47.12 49.13
C LEU A 6 0.86 -45.61 48.75
N GLU A 7 2.02 -45.04 48.41
CA GLU A 7 2.11 -43.70 47.87
C GLU A 7 1.82 -43.76 46.36
N THR A 8 0.72 -43.15 45.94
CA THR A 8 0.38 -43.02 44.53
C THR A 8 1.02 -41.70 44.02
N LEU A 9 2.06 -41.78 43.19
CA LEU A 9 2.64 -40.66 42.48
C LEU A 9 1.67 -40.29 41.31
N CYS A 10 0.99 -39.15 41.41
CA CYS A 10 0.33 -38.53 40.27
C CYS A 10 1.37 -37.74 39.45
N VAL A 11 1.75 -38.26 38.29
CA VAL A 11 2.53 -37.52 37.29
C VAL A 11 1.53 -36.64 36.51
N ALA A 12 1.50 -35.35 36.82
CA ALA A 12 0.79 -34.39 36.02
C ALA A 12 1.57 -34.13 34.72
N ALA A 13 1.09 -34.66 33.59
CA ALA A 13 1.59 -34.30 32.28
C ALA A 13 1.12 -32.86 31.96
N LEU A 14 2.06 -31.93 32.01
CA LEU A 14 1.88 -30.58 31.45
C LEU A 14 1.80 -30.69 29.92
N LEU A 15 0.60 -30.78 29.39
CA LEU A 15 0.34 -30.49 27.98
C LEU A 15 0.62 -29.00 27.76
N SER A 16 1.80 -28.67 27.23
CA SER A 16 2.05 -27.35 26.66
C SER A 16 1.12 -27.22 25.45
N LEU A 17 0.02 -26.48 25.62
CA LEU A 17 -0.74 -25.95 24.50
C LEU A 17 0.17 -24.96 23.76
N THR A 18 0.90 -25.45 22.77
CA THR A 18 1.50 -24.58 21.77
C THR A 18 0.35 -23.87 21.08
N ALA A 19 0.30 -22.53 21.18
CA ALA A 19 -0.60 -21.74 20.34
C ALA A 19 -0.41 -22.20 18.89
N PRO A 20 -1.47 -22.24 18.06
CA PRO A 20 -1.32 -22.60 16.67
C PRO A 20 -0.28 -21.68 16.05
N ASP A 21 0.73 -22.28 15.43
CA ASP A 21 1.79 -21.60 14.71
C ASP A 21 1.14 -20.92 13.50
N THR A 22 0.68 -19.67 13.69
CA THR A 22 -0.01 -18.93 12.64
C THR A 22 1.05 -18.43 11.67
N HIS A 23 1.22 -19.17 10.58
CA HIS A 23 2.08 -18.73 9.48
C HIS A 23 1.66 -17.35 8.99
N ARG A 24 2.66 -16.53 8.73
CA ARG A 24 2.52 -15.19 8.20
C ARG A 24 3.08 -15.13 6.80
N TYR A 25 2.32 -14.54 5.90
CA TYR A 25 2.70 -14.45 4.49
C TYR A 25 2.76 -13.00 4.03
N LEU A 26 3.62 -12.76 3.05
CA LEU A 26 3.68 -11.52 2.27
C LEU A 26 3.29 -11.85 0.84
N PHE A 27 2.25 -11.20 0.34
CA PHE A 27 1.85 -11.24 -1.06
C PHE A 27 2.50 -10.08 -1.78
N VAL A 28 3.22 -10.36 -2.88
CA VAL A 28 3.95 -9.36 -3.66
C VAL A 28 3.48 -9.41 -5.10
N TRP A 29 2.95 -8.32 -5.61
CA TRP A 29 2.59 -8.14 -7.01
C TRP A 29 3.84 -7.73 -7.79
N ALA A 30 4.21 -8.51 -8.81
CA ALA A 30 5.47 -8.36 -9.51
C ALA A 30 5.33 -8.59 -11.01
N GLY A 31 6.17 -7.91 -11.79
CA GLY A 31 6.31 -8.11 -13.23
C GLY A 31 7.56 -8.86 -13.61
N ASP A 32 7.54 -9.51 -14.78
CA ASP A 32 8.75 -9.98 -15.44
C ASP A 32 9.60 -8.77 -15.90
N ALA A 33 10.84 -8.70 -15.44
CA ALA A 33 11.76 -7.62 -15.79
C ALA A 33 12.00 -7.50 -17.30
N GLU A 34 11.96 -8.60 -18.04
CA GLU A 34 12.11 -8.62 -19.50
C GLU A 34 10.78 -8.37 -20.24
N LYS A 35 9.65 -8.35 -19.55
CA LYS A 35 8.30 -8.21 -20.14
C LYS A 35 8.00 -9.21 -21.24
N LYS A 36 8.49 -10.43 -21.08
CA LYS A 36 8.29 -11.54 -22.03
C LYS A 36 7.36 -12.62 -21.49
N SER A 37 7.33 -12.76 -20.17
CA SER A 37 6.49 -13.70 -19.45
C SER A 37 5.36 -12.98 -18.71
N SER A 38 4.38 -13.75 -18.22
CA SER A 38 3.27 -13.20 -17.44
C SER A 38 3.76 -12.47 -16.18
N ASP A 39 3.16 -11.34 -15.86
CA ASP A 39 3.23 -10.76 -14.53
C ASP A 39 2.57 -11.73 -13.53
N PHE A 40 2.92 -11.67 -12.25
CA PHE A 40 2.60 -12.72 -11.29
C PHE A 40 2.51 -12.22 -9.84
N LEU A 41 1.71 -12.91 -9.03
CA LEU A 41 1.68 -12.75 -7.59
C LEU A 41 2.62 -13.77 -6.94
N VAL A 42 3.46 -13.29 -6.01
CA VAL A 42 4.39 -14.11 -5.22
C VAL A 42 3.90 -14.19 -3.78
N VAL A 43 4.09 -15.33 -3.14
CA VAL A 43 3.85 -15.53 -1.72
C VAL A 43 5.17 -15.88 -1.05
N LEU A 44 5.57 -15.05 -0.08
CA LEU A 44 6.73 -15.26 0.77
C LEU A 44 6.26 -15.67 2.17
N ASP A 45 6.91 -16.66 2.77
CA ASP A 45 6.76 -16.89 4.20
C ASP A 45 7.54 -15.83 4.98
N VAL A 46 6.85 -15.10 5.81
CA VAL A 46 7.42 -14.05 6.67
C VAL A 46 7.15 -14.32 8.16
N THR A 47 6.96 -15.59 8.52
CA THR A 47 6.81 -16.04 9.90
C THR A 47 8.14 -15.92 10.65
N PRO A 48 8.27 -15.04 11.65
CA PRO A 48 9.54 -14.83 12.34
C PRO A 48 10.08 -16.13 12.94
N LYS A 49 11.39 -16.34 12.81
CA LYS A 49 12.12 -17.53 13.32
C LYS A 49 11.69 -18.87 12.71
N HIS A 50 10.79 -18.88 11.72
CA HIS A 50 10.45 -20.10 11.00
C HIS A 50 11.57 -20.47 10.01
N PRO A 51 11.86 -21.77 9.76
CA PRO A 51 12.92 -22.18 8.80
C PRO A 51 12.70 -21.70 7.37
N SER A 52 11.45 -21.40 6.98
CA SER A 52 11.09 -20.83 5.66
C SER A 52 11.01 -19.31 5.64
N TYR A 53 11.43 -18.62 6.70
CA TYR A 53 11.43 -17.16 6.73
C TYR A 53 12.21 -16.57 5.55
N GLY A 54 11.57 -15.65 4.81
CA GLY A 54 12.14 -15.04 3.61
C GLY A 54 12.17 -15.95 2.38
N ARG A 55 11.45 -17.08 2.36
CA ARG A 55 11.39 -18.00 1.21
C ARG A 55 10.10 -17.83 0.42
N VAL A 56 10.20 -17.99 -0.90
CA VAL A 56 9.03 -18.13 -1.77
C VAL A 56 8.38 -19.47 -1.48
N VAL A 57 7.08 -19.45 -1.14
CA VAL A 57 6.30 -20.66 -0.86
C VAL A 57 5.28 -20.95 -1.97
N ALA A 58 4.83 -19.93 -2.70
CA ALA A 58 3.94 -20.08 -3.84
C ALA A 58 4.07 -18.90 -4.79
N SER A 59 3.55 -19.05 -5.99
CA SER A 59 3.32 -17.95 -6.93
C SER A 59 2.25 -18.35 -7.96
N VAL A 60 1.60 -17.36 -8.58
CA VAL A 60 0.62 -17.57 -9.64
C VAL A 60 0.80 -16.55 -10.75
N ALA A 61 0.84 -17.00 -12.01
CA ALA A 61 0.84 -16.14 -13.18
C ALA A 61 -0.50 -15.40 -13.31
N ALA A 62 -0.47 -14.11 -13.62
CA ALA A 62 -1.67 -13.29 -13.83
C ALA A 62 -2.35 -13.52 -15.19
N GLY A 63 -1.67 -14.19 -16.13
CA GLY A 63 -2.16 -14.40 -17.49
C GLY A 63 -2.04 -13.18 -18.39
N ALA A 64 -1.28 -12.18 -18.00
CA ALA A 64 -1.02 -10.97 -18.78
C ALA A 64 0.46 -10.61 -18.73
N VAL A 65 1.01 -10.07 -19.80
CA VAL A 65 2.44 -9.80 -20.00
C VAL A 65 2.67 -8.30 -20.03
N GLY A 66 3.68 -7.82 -19.27
CA GLY A 66 4.15 -6.45 -19.33
C GLY A 66 3.09 -5.41 -18.92
N THR A 67 2.20 -5.75 -18.00
CA THR A 67 1.14 -4.84 -17.56
C THR A 67 1.67 -3.71 -16.68
N ILE A 68 2.91 -3.80 -16.26
CA ILE A 68 3.56 -2.98 -15.24
C ILE A 68 2.78 -3.07 -13.93
N PRO A 69 2.99 -4.16 -13.15
CA PRO A 69 2.47 -4.30 -11.81
C PRO A 69 2.66 -3.03 -11.00
N HIS A 70 1.60 -2.59 -10.33
CA HIS A 70 1.61 -1.33 -9.61
C HIS A 70 1.03 -1.49 -8.20
N HIS A 71 -0.13 -0.96 -7.90
CA HIS A 71 -0.68 -1.05 -6.56
C HIS A 71 -1.41 -2.37 -6.30
N THR A 72 -1.38 -2.82 -5.05
CA THR A 72 -2.35 -3.73 -4.44
C THR A 72 -3.24 -2.93 -3.49
N GLU A 73 -4.22 -3.57 -2.87
CA GLU A 73 -4.79 -3.04 -1.62
C GLU A 73 -3.67 -2.89 -0.58
N TYR A 74 -3.80 -1.93 0.34
CA TYR A 74 -2.80 -1.70 1.41
C TYR A 74 -2.93 -2.69 2.56
N THR A 75 -4.11 -3.27 2.73
CA THR A 75 -4.42 -4.28 3.73
C THR A 75 -5.22 -5.40 3.09
N LEU A 76 -4.89 -6.64 3.42
CA LEU A 76 -5.65 -7.78 2.92
C LEU A 76 -7.07 -7.75 3.49
N SER A 77 -8.07 -7.99 2.65
CA SER A 77 -9.48 -8.08 3.05
C SER A 77 -9.74 -9.31 3.95
N GLU A 78 -10.81 -9.26 4.75
CA GLU A 78 -11.25 -10.43 5.54
C GLU A 78 -11.73 -11.57 4.67
N SER A 79 -12.23 -11.26 3.48
CA SER A 79 -12.68 -12.26 2.51
C SER A 79 -11.51 -13.06 1.89
N GLY A 80 -10.26 -12.60 2.04
CA GLY A 80 -9.08 -13.22 1.45
C GLY A 80 -8.97 -13.03 -0.05
N PHE A 81 -9.68 -12.06 -0.61
CA PHE A 81 -9.49 -11.58 -1.97
C PHE A 81 -8.61 -10.33 -1.98
N LEU A 82 -7.73 -10.24 -2.97
CA LEU A 82 -6.76 -9.17 -3.13
C LEU A 82 -6.87 -8.56 -4.52
N PHE A 83 -7.14 -7.25 -4.59
CA PHE A 83 -7.09 -6.52 -5.85
C PHE A 83 -5.68 -5.96 -6.11
N ALA A 84 -5.29 -5.98 -7.38
CA ALA A 84 -4.05 -5.38 -7.88
C ALA A 84 -4.24 -4.84 -9.30
N ASN A 85 -3.45 -3.85 -9.70
CA ASN A 85 -3.51 -3.30 -11.05
C ASN A 85 -2.18 -3.44 -11.81
N GLY A 86 -2.32 -3.56 -13.13
CA GLY A 86 -1.26 -3.34 -14.10
C GLY A 86 -1.43 -1.96 -14.73
N PHE A 87 -0.61 -1.02 -14.30
CA PHE A 87 -0.81 0.41 -14.59
C PHE A 87 -0.76 0.75 -16.08
N ASP A 88 0.17 0.15 -16.84
CA ASP A 88 0.33 0.45 -18.27
C ASP A 88 -0.80 -0.11 -19.13
N SER A 89 -1.23 -1.31 -18.82
CA SER A 89 -2.31 -1.98 -19.56
C SER A 89 -3.71 -1.48 -19.19
N GLY A 90 -3.83 -0.80 -18.05
CA GLY A 90 -5.12 -0.46 -17.45
C GLY A 90 -5.87 -1.66 -16.89
N LYS A 91 -5.22 -2.85 -16.80
CA LYS A 91 -5.83 -4.06 -16.25
C LYS A 91 -5.84 -4.05 -14.73
N SER A 92 -6.89 -4.64 -14.18
CA SER A 92 -6.98 -5.01 -12.78
C SER A 92 -7.10 -6.52 -12.65
N PHE A 93 -6.63 -7.03 -11.53
CA PHE A 93 -6.66 -8.44 -11.19
C PHE A 93 -7.26 -8.61 -9.80
N GLU A 94 -8.04 -9.66 -9.63
CA GLU A 94 -8.49 -10.13 -8.34
C GLU A 94 -7.89 -11.52 -8.10
N PHE A 95 -7.20 -11.66 -6.96
CA PHE A 95 -6.57 -12.90 -6.53
C PHE A 95 -7.33 -13.48 -5.33
N ASP A 96 -7.60 -14.78 -5.35
CA ASP A 96 -7.99 -15.56 -4.17
C ASP A 96 -6.71 -16.03 -3.46
N VAL A 97 -6.47 -15.49 -2.26
CA VAL A 97 -5.31 -15.81 -1.43
C VAL A 97 -5.70 -16.43 -0.08
N ARG A 98 -6.93 -16.97 0.02
CA ARG A 98 -7.42 -17.69 1.22
C ARG A 98 -6.56 -18.92 1.55
N ASP A 99 -6.03 -19.57 0.54
CA ASP A 99 -4.98 -20.58 0.68
C ASP A 99 -3.67 -19.99 0.12
N PRO A 100 -2.79 -19.44 0.97
CA PRO A 100 -1.54 -18.81 0.53
C PRO A 100 -0.61 -19.74 -0.25
N MET A 101 -0.73 -21.06 -0.03
CA MET A 101 0.05 -22.06 -0.75
C MET A 101 -0.49 -22.33 -2.16
N ARG A 102 -1.71 -21.89 -2.47
CA ARG A 102 -2.38 -22.10 -3.76
C ARG A 102 -3.15 -20.87 -4.21
N PRO A 103 -2.46 -19.71 -4.35
CA PRO A 103 -3.10 -18.48 -4.81
C PRO A 103 -3.65 -18.67 -6.22
N LYS A 104 -4.75 -17.97 -6.56
CA LYS A 104 -5.41 -18.08 -7.86
C LYS A 104 -5.78 -16.69 -8.36
N VAL A 105 -5.70 -16.49 -9.67
CA VAL A 105 -6.40 -15.38 -10.34
C VAL A 105 -7.85 -15.79 -10.50
N VAL A 106 -8.77 -15.01 -9.95
CA VAL A 106 -10.21 -15.28 -10.08
C VAL A 106 -10.86 -14.36 -11.08
N LYS A 107 -10.29 -13.18 -11.31
CA LYS A 107 -10.80 -12.24 -12.29
C LYS A 107 -9.69 -11.33 -12.83
N ALA A 108 -9.84 -10.95 -14.11
CA ALA A 108 -9.09 -9.86 -14.72
C ALA A 108 -10.06 -9.00 -15.53
N PHE A 109 -9.91 -7.67 -15.45
CA PHE A 109 -10.75 -6.70 -16.16
C PHE A 109 -9.94 -5.44 -16.48
N ASP A 110 -10.38 -4.65 -17.47
CA ASP A 110 -9.70 -3.43 -17.89
C ASP A 110 -10.63 -2.22 -17.94
N ASP A 111 -11.70 -2.26 -18.70
CA ASP A 111 -12.68 -1.18 -18.79
C ASP A 111 -13.87 -1.47 -17.87
N LEU A 112 -14.26 -0.47 -17.08
CA LEU A 112 -15.44 -0.51 -16.22
C LEU A 112 -16.34 0.69 -16.55
N ASP A 113 -17.25 0.52 -17.50
CA ASP A 113 -18.21 1.54 -17.92
C ASP A 113 -17.53 2.84 -18.40
N GLY A 114 -16.48 2.68 -19.22
CA GLY A 114 -15.66 3.76 -19.74
C GLY A 114 -14.63 4.34 -18.78
N TYR A 115 -14.53 3.82 -17.53
CA TYR A 115 -13.45 4.15 -16.63
C TYR A 115 -12.23 3.29 -16.93
N MET A 116 -11.07 3.93 -17.07
CA MET A 116 -9.81 3.31 -17.51
C MET A 116 -8.66 3.70 -16.60
N HIS A 117 -7.62 2.88 -16.58
CA HIS A 117 -6.43 3.03 -15.76
C HIS A 117 -6.76 3.13 -14.28
N PRO A 118 -7.20 2.00 -13.67
CA PRO A 118 -7.42 1.91 -12.23
C PRO A 118 -6.09 2.10 -11.49
N HIS A 119 -6.14 2.78 -10.34
CA HIS A 119 -4.92 3.05 -9.59
C HIS A 119 -4.94 2.46 -8.18
N SER A 120 -5.80 2.90 -7.29
CA SER A 120 -5.86 2.45 -5.91
C SER A 120 -7.19 1.77 -5.59
N PHE A 121 -7.12 0.76 -4.73
CA PHE A 121 -8.23 -0.04 -4.25
C PHE A 121 -8.36 0.15 -2.74
N VAL A 122 -9.53 0.54 -2.25
CA VAL A 122 -9.78 0.76 -0.83
C VAL A 122 -11.08 0.09 -0.42
N ARG A 123 -11.04 -0.74 0.63
CA ARG A 123 -12.23 -1.36 1.20
C ARG A 123 -13.09 -0.34 1.92
N LEU A 124 -14.37 -0.37 1.62
CA LEU A 124 -15.40 0.40 2.29
C LEU A 124 -15.95 -0.36 3.52
N PRO A 125 -16.62 0.33 4.46
CA PRO A 125 -17.22 -0.33 5.63
C PRO A 125 -18.27 -1.39 5.29
N ASN A 126 -18.88 -1.34 4.11
CA ASN A 126 -19.84 -2.34 3.61
C ASN A 126 -19.17 -3.57 2.98
N GLY A 127 -17.82 -3.64 2.97
CA GLY A 127 -17.03 -4.71 2.37
C GLY A 127 -16.71 -4.51 0.89
N HIS A 128 -17.40 -3.63 0.18
CA HIS A 128 -17.13 -3.32 -1.23
C HIS A 128 -15.76 -2.66 -1.41
N VAL A 129 -15.29 -2.58 -2.65
CA VAL A 129 -14.03 -1.94 -3.03
C VAL A 129 -14.32 -0.66 -3.80
N LEU A 130 -13.79 0.46 -3.31
CA LEU A 130 -13.78 1.70 -4.06
C LEU A 130 -12.45 1.82 -4.81
N VAL A 131 -12.54 2.04 -6.11
CA VAL A 131 -11.40 2.11 -7.03
C VAL A 131 -11.30 3.51 -7.61
N SER A 132 -10.10 4.09 -7.60
CA SER A 132 -9.80 5.33 -8.32
C SER A 132 -9.39 5.02 -9.76
N PHE A 133 -9.91 5.78 -10.71
CA PHE A 133 -9.57 5.68 -12.12
C PHE A 133 -9.02 7.00 -12.63
N HIS A 134 -7.87 6.95 -13.29
CA HIS A 134 -7.25 8.16 -13.85
C HIS A 134 -8.05 8.78 -14.98
N MET A 135 -8.78 7.97 -15.75
CA MET A 135 -9.45 8.41 -16.97
C MET A 135 -10.89 7.90 -17.02
N LYS A 136 -11.75 8.68 -17.69
CA LYS A 136 -13.06 8.26 -18.14
C LYS A 136 -13.23 8.65 -19.59
N HIS A 137 -13.71 7.72 -20.42
CA HIS A 137 -13.91 7.97 -21.84
C HIS A 137 -14.86 9.16 -22.07
N GLY A 138 -14.44 10.10 -22.92
CA GLY A 138 -15.22 11.31 -23.24
C GLY A 138 -15.18 12.41 -22.18
N GLU A 139 -14.46 12.23 -21.07
CA GLU A 139 -14.28 13.24 -20.02
C GLU A 139 -12.83 13.71 -19.90
N ARG A 140 -12.63 14.93 -19.40
CA ARG A 140 -11.30 15.50 -19.14
C ARG A 140 -10.63 14.88 -17.90
N GLY A 141 -11.39 14.26 -17.00
CA GLY A 141 -10.94 13.67 -15.75
C GLY A 141 -11.18 12.18 -15.69
N GLY A 142 -10.85 11.60 -14.54
CA GLY A 142 -11.18 10.23 -14.17
C GLY A 142 -12.42 10.17 -13.27
N GLY A 143 -12.44 9.17 -12.37
CA GLY A 143 -13.54 9.02 -11.42
C GLY A 143 -13.32 7.92 -10.39
N LEU A 144 -14.40 7.60 -9.70
CA LEU A 144 -14.45 6.56 -8.69
C LEU A 144 -15.48 5.52 -9.11
N VAL A 145 -15.16 4.24 -8.91
CA VAL A 145 -16.07 3.12 -9.14
C VAL A 145 -16.09 2.24 -7.89
N GLU A 146 -17.28 1.96 -7.36
CA GLU A 146 -17.49 0.99 -6.29
C GLU A 146 -17.82 -0.36 -6.90
N LEU A 147 -17.10 -1.40 -6.48
CA LEU A 147 -17.24 -2.78 -6.90
C LEU A 147 -17.71 -3.65 -5.75
N ASP A 148 -18.57 -4.61 -6.02
CA ASP A 148 -18.89 -5.71 -5.10
C ASP A 148 -17.79 -6.80 -5.11
N ASP A 149 -17.98 -7.86 -4.30
CA ASP A 149 -17.03 -8.98 -4.20
C ASP A 149 -16.90 -9.81 -5.50
N ASP A 150 -17.83 -9.65 -6.44
CA ASP A 150 -17.75 -10.23 -7.78
C ASP A 150 -17.10 -9.27 -8.80
N ALA A 151 -16.53 -8.16 -8.33
CA ALA A 151 -16.02 -7.05 -9.15
C ALA A 151 -17.05 -6.52 -10.17
N ARG A 152 -18.33 -6.50 -9.79
CA ARG A 152 -19.38 -5.82 -10.56
C ARG A 152 -19.53 -4.39 -10.07
N ILE A 153 -19.83 -3.48 -11.00
CA ILE A 153 -20.06 -2.08 -10.68
C ILE A 153 -21.36 -1.95 -9.85
N VAL A 154 -21.24 -1.42 -8.65
CA VAL A 154 -22.36 -1.02 -7.79
C VAL A 154 -22.79 0.40 -8.13
N ARG A 155 -21.82 1.30 -8.26
CA ARG A 155 -22.00 2.70 -8.68
C ARG A 155 -20.68 3.29 -9.16
N SER A 156 -20.79 4.39 -9.90
CA SER A 156 -19.64 5.14 -10.38
C SER A 156 -19.93 6.64 -10.37
N VAL A 157 -18.88 7.45 -10.32
CA VAL A 157 -18.99 8.90 -10.36
C VAL A 157 -17.79 9.54 -11.04
N SER A 158 -18.03 10.57 -11.86
CA SER A 158 -16.96 11.40 -12.42
C SER A 158 -16.31 12.27 -11.35
N ALA A 159 -15.01 12.43 -11.43
CA ALA A 159 -14.24 13.32 -10.57
C ALA A 159 -14.09 14.74 -11.14
N VAL A 160 -14.66 15.02 -12.30
CA VAL A 160 -14.66 16.37 -12.89
C VAL A 160 -15.46 17.31 -12.00
N ASP A 161 -14.84 18.42 -11.57
CA ASP A 161 -15.53 19.47 -10.83
C ASP A 161 -15.84 20.65 -11.76
N PRO A 162 -17.12 20.90 -12.09
CA PRO A 162 -17.50 22.03 -12.92
C PRO A 162 -17.19 23.40 -12.29
N ASN A 163 -17.03 23.46 -10.97
CA ASN A 163 -16.68 24.68 -10.24
C ASN A 163 -15.15 24.94 -10.20
N ALA A 164 -14.34 23.97 -10.65
CA ALA A 164 -12.89 24.07 -10.73
C ALA A 164 -12.38 23.55 -12.08
N PRO A 165 -12.84 24.14 -13.22
CA PRO A 165 -12.59 23.58 -14.56
C PRO A 165 -11.10 23.64 -14.99
N ASP A 166 -10.32 24.46 -14.32
CA ASP A 166 -8.87 24.62 -14.55
C ASP A 166 -8.03 23.64 -13.74
N VAL A 167 -8.63 22.88 -12.80
CA VAL A 167 -7.92 21.87 -12.02
C VAL A 167 -7.90 20.54 -12.77
N LEU A 168 -6.69 19.99 -12.95
CA LEU A 168 -6.52 18.66 -13.51
C LEU A 168 -6.86 17.61 -12.45
N ILE A 169 -7.84 16.76 -12.71
CA ILE A 169 -8.27 15.69 -11.81
C ILE A 169 -8.04 14.33 -12.48
N ARG A 170 -7.03 13.64 -12.00
CA ARG A 170 -6.69 12.23 -12.29
C ARG A 170 -6.67 11.49 -10.96
N PRO A 171 -7.80 10.95 -10.47
CA PRO A 171 -7.88 10.32 -9.16
C PRO A 171 -6.78 9.27 -8.98
N TYR A 172 -5.95 9.47 -7.95
CA TYR A 172 -4.80 8.62 -7.67
C TYR A 172 -5.11 7.67 -6.50
N SER A 173 -5.32 8.20 -5.31
CA SER A 173 -5.57 7.39 -4.12
C SER A 173 -6.74 7.93 -3.29
N ILE A 174 -7.17 7.14 -2.31
CA ILE A 174 -8.40 7.36 -1.55
C ILE A 174 -8.12 7.15 -0.06
N ALA A 175 -8.58 8.09 0.77
CA ALA A 175 -8.71 7.90 2.21
C ALA A 175 -10.19 7.94 2.60
N VAL A 176 -10.65 6.94 3.35
CA VAL A 176 -12.04 6.84 3.81
C VAL A 176 -12.11 7.26 5.27
N LEU A 177 -13.05 8.17 5.60
CA LEU A 177 -13.33 8.68 6.93
C LEU A 177 -14.76 8.26 7.35
N PRO A 178 -14.96 6.99 7.75
CA PRO A 178 -16.30 6.45 7.96
C PRO A 178 -17.08 7.20 9.06
N GLY A 179 -16.39 7.62 10.12
CA GLY A 179 -16.99 8.37 11.22
C GLY A 179 -17.52 9.75 10.84
N LEU A 180 -17.16 10.25 9.66
CA LEU A 180 -17.63 11.54 9.13
C LEU A 180 -18.53 11.37 7.90
N ASP A 181 -18.74 10.16 7.40
CA ASP A 181 -19.33 9.92 6.08
C ASP A 181 -18.61 10.68 4.95
N ARG A 182 -17.29 10.67 4.98
CA ARG A 182 -16.44 11.39 4.02
C ARG A 182 -15.40 10.47 3.42
N LEU A 183 -14.90 10.88 2.27
CA LEU A 183 -13.63 10.40 1.71
C LEU A 183 -12.85 11.56 1.11
N VAL A 184 -11.54 11.37 1.02
CA VAL A 184 -10.61 12.30 0.36
C VAL A 184 -9.92 11.54 -0.76
N THR A 185 -9.92 12.13 -1.96
CA THR A 185 -9.13 11.61 -3.09
C THR A 185 -8.03 12.59 -3.46
N THR A 186 -6.93 12.06 -3.91
CA THR A 186 -5.80 12.81 -4.47
C THR A 186 -5.83 12.77 -5.99
N SER A 187 -5.01 13.60 -6.63
CA SER A 187 -4.93 13.68 -8.09
C SER A 187 -3.48 13.76 -8.55
N SER A 188 -3.04 12.75 -9.30
CA SER A 188 -1.74 12.73 -9.95
C SER A 188 -1.87 12.12 -11.35
N PRO A 189 -1.47 12.80 -12.42
CA PRO A 189 -1.59 12.30 -13.78
C PRO A 189 -0.57 11.22 -14.13
N MET A 190 0.51 11.09 -13.35
CA MET A 190 1.60 10.14 -13.54
C MET A 190 2.17 10.18 -14.97
N LYS A 191 2.01 9.12 -15.77
CA LYS A 191 2.48 9.04 -17.16
C LYS A 191 1.67 9.86 -18.15
N PHE A 192 0.46 10.26 -17.78
CA PHE A 192 -0.39 11.11 -18.63
C PHE A 192 0.05 12.57 -18.47
N ILE A 193 1.11 12.95 -19.16
CA ILE A 193 1.84 14.23 -19.01
C ILE A 193 0.98 15.39 -19.56
N GLU A 194 -0.04 15.78 -18.82
CA GLU A 194 -0.90 16.95 -19.11
C GLU A 194 -0.63 18.10 -18.14
N GLY A 195 0.39 17.99 -17.29
CA GLY A 195 0.71 18.87 -16.17
C GLY A 195 0.72 18.11 -14.85
N PHE A 196 0.73 18.82 -13.74
CA PHE A 196 0.71 18.27 -12.41
C PHE A 196 -0.71 18.33 -11.80
N GLY A 197 -1.09 17.30 -11.06
CA GLY A 197 -2.18 17.42 -10.11
C GLY A 197 -1.76 18.36 -8.97
N THR A 198 -2.66 19.22 -8.50
CA THR A 198 -2.35 20.19 -7.44
C THR A 198 -3.49 20.32 -6.44
N ALA A 199 -4.40 19.36 -6.42
CA ALA A 199 -5.57 19.41 -5.57
C ALA A 199 -5.95 18.04 -5.01
N VAL A 200 -6.70 18.08 -3.93
CA VAL A 200 -7.44 16.93 -3.39
C VAL A 200 -8.93 17.20 -3.48
N GLN A 201 -9.74 16.16 -3.49
CA GLN A 201 -11.18 16.28 -3.47
C GLN A 201 -11.78 15.67 -2.22
N VAL A 202 -12.78 16.31 -1.65
CA VAL A 202 -13.57 15.84 -0.52
C VAL A 202 -14.93 15.42 -1.01
N TRP A 203 -15.38 14.22 -0.64
CA TRP A 203 -16.62 13.63 -1.09
C TRP A 203 -17.49 13.20 0.09
N ARG A 204 -18.78 13.13 -0.13
CA ARG A 204 -19.72 12.46 0.77
C ARG A 204 -19.73 10.96 0.45
N LEU A 205 -19.39 10.12 1.42
CA LEU A 205 -19.22 8.69 1.21
C LEU A 205 -20.51 7.95 0.82
N PRO A 206 -21.69 8.18 1.46
CA PRO A 206 -22.89 7.39 1.18
C PRO A 206 -23.38 7.46 -0.27
N ASP A 207 -23.15 8.55 -0.99
CA ASP A 207 -23.65 8.75 -2.36
C ASP A 207 -22.55 9.17 -3.35
N LEU A 208 -21.30 9.17 -2.93
CA LEU A 208 -20.12 9.60 -3.70
C LEU A 208 -20.31 11.02 -4.30
N LYS A 209 -21.02 11.90 -3.59
CA LYS A 209 -21.19 13.27 -4.04
C LYS A 209 -19.93 14.09 -3.78
N LEU A 210 -19.36 14.68 -4.84
CA LEU A 210 -18.28 15.65 -4.70
C LEU A 210 -18.78 16.87 -3.90
N LEU A 211 -18.02 17.24 -2.86
CA LEU A 211 -18.32 18.38 -2.00
C LEU A 211 -17.38 19.55 -2.27
N ASN A 212 -16.08 19.27 -2.34
CA ASN A 212 -15.05 20.31 -2.49
C ASN A 212 -13.89 19.80 -3.34
N THR A 213 -13.30 20.69 -4.14
CA THR A 213 -11.97 20.56 -4.71
C THR A 213 -11.06 21.56 -3.98
N VAL A 214 -10.04 21.06 -3.27
CA VAL A 214 -9.16 21.84 -2.41
C VAL A 214 -7.77 21.90 -3.04
N ARG A 215 -7.33 23.08 -3.45
CA ARG A 215 -5.98 23.29 -3.99
C ARG A 215 -4.95 23.22 -2.88
N LEU A 216 -3.86 22.54 -3.14
CA LEU A 216 -2.71 22.51 -2.25
C LEU A 216 -1.86 23.77 -2.43
N SER A 217 -1.21 24.20 -1.36
CA SER A 217 -0.27 25.32 -1.40
C SER A 217 1.07 24.89 -2.01
N PRO A 218 1.72 25.71 -2.85
CA PRO A 218 3.05 25.43 -3.38
C PRO A 218 4.12 25.22 -2.31
N GLY A 219 3.87 25.68 -1.09
CA GLY A 219 4.82 25.64 0.02
C GLY A 219 6.07 26.50 -0.24
N PRO A 220 7.04 26.45 0.68
CA PRO A 220 8.22 27.33 0.62
C PRO A 220 9.14 27.05 -0.57
N ARG A 221 9.09 25.86 -1.16
CA ARG A 221 9.88 25.49 -2.36
C ARG A 221 9.22 25.90 -3.68
N GLY A 222 7.94 26.33 -3.65
CA GLY A 222 7.18 26.71 -4.83
C GLY A 222 6.58 25.55 -5.64
N TYR A 223 6.89 24.30 -5.31
CA TYR A 223 6.42 23.09 -6.02
C TYR A 223 6.02 21.92 -5.10
N GLY A 224 6.03 22.11 -3.79
CA GLY A 224 5.68 21.08 -2.82
C GLY A 224 4.27 20.49 -2.95
N HIS A 225 3.40 21.10 -3.75
CA HIS A 225 2.03 20.71 -4.01
C HIS A 225 1.82 19.80 -5.22
N GLU A 226 2.88 19.52 -5.99
CA GLU A 226 2.75 18.79 -7.25
C GLU A 226 2.53 17.31 -7.02
N ASP A 227 1.54 16.76 -7.73
CA ASP A 227 1.13 15.37 -7.72
C ASP A 227 0.85 14.82 -6.32
N PRO A 228 -0.22 15.27 -5.63
CA PRO A 228 -0.65 14.65 -4.39
C PRO A 228 -1.01 13.18 -4.64
N GLN A 229 -0.35 12.28 -3.89
CA GLN A 229 -0.44 10.85 -4.09
C GLN A 229 -1.22 10.18 -2.97
N GLU A 230 -0.62 9.99 -1.80
CA GLU A 230 -1.21 9.12 -0.79
C GLU A 230 -1.82 9.90 0.37
N PRO A 231 -3.14 9.86 0.51
CA PRO A 231 -3.83 10.40 1.68
C PRO A 231 -3.86 9.35 2.80
N ARG A 232 -3.60 9.75 4.03
CA ARG A 232 -3.75 8.91 5.22
C ARG A 232 -4.54 9.63 6.29
N VAL A 233 -5.53 8.93 6.85
CA VAL A 233 -6.33 9.43 7.98
C VAL A 233 -5.53 9.25 9.26
N LEU A 234 -5.46 10.29 10.08
CA LEU A 234 -4.82 10.19 11.39
C LEU A 234 -5.78 9.58 12.44
N ALA A 235 -5.22 9.24 13.60
CA ALA A 235 -5.96 8.57 14.67
C ALA A 235 -7.17 9.36 15.21
N ASP A 236 -7.23 10.68 14.99
CA ASP A 236 -8.39 11.51 15.34
C ASP A 236 -9.62 11.29 14.42
N GLY A 237 -9.46 10.51 13.34
CA GLY A 237 -10.51 10.16 12.39
C GLY A 237 -11.02 11.32 11.53
N LYS A 238 -10.38 12.49 11.56
CA LYS A 238 -10.85 13.71 10.86
C LYS A 238 -9.74 14.51 10.16
N THR A 239 -8.50 14.38 10.59
CA THR A 239 -7.34 14.98 9.92
C THR A 239 -6.79 14.01 8.90
N VAL A 240 -6.53 14.49 7.70
CA VAL A 240 -5.87 13.72 6.64
C VAL A 240 -4.52 14.37 6.35
N LEU A 241 -3.47 13.58 6.36
CA LEU A 241 -2.18 13.99 5.79
C LEU A 241 -2.09 13.45 4.36
N VAL A 242 -1.56 14.26 3.47
CA VAL A 242 -1.38 13.95 2.05
C VAL A 242 0.06 14.17 1.66
N GLN A 243 0.74 13.11 1.26
CA GLN A 243 2.06 13.20 0.67
C GLN A 243 1.92 13.54 -0.81
N THR A 244 2.86 14.33 -1.33
CA THR A 244 2.98 14.65 -2.75
C THR A 244 4.21 14.00 -3.37
N ARG A 245 4.16 13.68 -4.66
CA ARG A 245 5.32 13.16 -5.39
C ARG A 245 6.53 14.11 -5.27
N SER A 246 6.28 15.42 -5.24
CA SER A 246 7.29 16.46 -5.03
C SER A 246 7.78 16.62 -3.59
N CYS A 247 7.49 15.64 -2.71
CA CYS A 247 7.96 15.57 -1.32
C CYS A 247 7.42 16.63 -0.36
N GLY A 248 6.27 17.22 -0.63
CA GLY A 248 5.51 18.00 0.35
C GLY A 248 4.60 17.09 1.18
N LEU A 249 4.42 17.41 2.45
CA LEU A 249 3.41 16.80 3.31
C LEU A 249 2.37 17.86 3.67
N HIS A 250 1.13 17.64 3.23
CA HIS A 250 0.03 18.58 3.42
C HIS A 250 -0.96 18.05 4.44
N ARG A 251 -1.38 18.90 5.35
CA ARG A 251 -2.45 18.63 6.31
C ARG A 251 -3.77 19.14 5.76
N ILE A 252 -4.76 18.27 5.68
CA ILE A 252 -6.14 18.62 5.29
C ILE A 252 -7.00 18.59 6.55
N THR A 253 -7.65 19.69 6.85
CA THR A 253 -8.55 19.88 8.01
C THR A 253 -9.89 20.45 7.57
N GLY A 254 -10.88 20.53 8.49
CA GLY A 254 -12.19 21.11 8.19
C GLY A 254 -13.06 20.25 7.28
N ILE A 255 -12.73 18.98 7.10
CA ILE A 255 -13.49 18.01 6.31
C ILE A 255 -14.88 17.80 6.91
N ASP A 256 -14.97 17.79 8.22
CA ASP A 256 -16.20 17.67 9.02
C ASP A 256 -17.09 18.91 8.98
N THR A 257 -16.50 20.08 8.81
CA THR A 257 -17.23 21.36 8.82
C THR A 257 -17.72 21.80 7.43
N GLY A 258 -17.32 21.10 6.35
CA GLY A 258 -17.60 21.49 4.98
C GLY A 258 -16.77 22.67 4.44
N ALA A 259 -15.76 23.09 5.19
CA ALA A 259 -14.79 24.12 4.82
C ALA A 259 -13.35 23.57 4.87
N PRO A 260 -13.02 22.59 4.03
CA PRO A 260 -11.72 21.95 4.06
C PRO A 260 -10.61 22.93 3.65
N ARG A 261 -9.46 22.79 4.31
CA ARG A 261 -8.25 23.59 4.07
C ARG A 261 -7.04 22.69 3.99
N ALA A 262 -6.09 23.06 3.16
CA ALA A 262 -4.81 22.38 2.99
C ALA A 262 -3.68 23.33 3.35
N GLU A 263 -2.68 22.83 4.09
CA GLU A 263 -1.42 23.54 4.37
C GLU A 263 -0.25 22.57 4.28
N GLU A 264 0.90 23.00 3.74
CA GLU A 264 2.13 22.22 3.81
C GLU A 264 2.70 22.33 5.22
N VAL A 265 2.89 21.18 5.89
CA VAL A 265 3.36 21.09 7.28
C VAL A 265 4.76 20.51 7.40
N TYR A 266 5.26 19.84 6.33
CA TYR A 266 6.61 19.30 6.28
C TYR A 266 7.08 19.15 4.84
N THR A 267 8.40 19.16 4.66
CA THR A 267 9.06 18.94 3.37
C THR A 267 10.15 17.89 3.54
N PHE A 268 10.03 16.78 2.80
CA PHE A 268 11.07 15.77 2.77
C PHE A 268 12.20 16.15 1.83
N GLU A 269 13.35 15.51 1.99
CA GLU A 269 14.50 15.68 1.10
C GLU A 269 14.19 15.18 -0.33
N GLY A 270 14.77 15.88 -1.32
CA GLY A 270 14.61 15.52 -2.72
C GLY A 270 13.39 16.14 -3.40
N GLY A 271 13.11 15.67 -4.60
CA GLY A 271 11.99 16.11 -5.46
C GLY A 271 11.13 14.94 -5.95
N LEU A 272 11.34 13.76 -5.39
CA LEU A 272 10.56 12.55 -5.64
C LEU A 272 10.46 11.76 -4.36
N CYS A 273 9.25 11.59 -3.84
CA CYS A 273 8.94 10.76 -2.68
C CYS A 273 8.08 9.55 -3.08
N GLY A 274 8.20 8.47 -2.32
CA GLY A 274 7.41 7.26 -2.49
C GLY A 274 6.14 7.29 -1.65
N LEU A 275 5.65 6.13 -1.26
CA LEU A 275 4.36 5.98 -0.56
C LEU A 275 4.57 5.92 0.96
N PRO A 276 3.65 6.53 1.74
CA PRO A 276 3.75 6.56 3.19
C PRO A 276 2.95 5.46 3.88
N LEU A 277 3.31 5.23 5.15
CA LEU A 277 2.50 4.53 6.14
C LEU A 277 2.18 5.45 7.32
N VAL A 278 1.08 5.16 8.01
CA VAL A 278 0.79 5.71 9.36
C VAL A 278 0.69 4.56 10.34
N VAL A 279 1.50 4.62 11.40
CA VAL A 279 1.50 3.64 12.49
C VAL A 279 1.36 4.38 13.82
N GLY A 280 0.18 4.33 14.43
CA GLY A 280 -0.11 5.13 15.61
C GLY A 280 -0.04 6.64 15.30
N HIS A 281 0.90 7.34 15.93
CA HIS A 281 1.18 8.76 15.67
C HIS A 281 2.45 8.98 14.84
N TYR A 282 2.93 7.96 14.16
CA TYR A 282 4.09 8.07 13.28
C TYR A 282 3.68 8.05 11.82
N TRP A 283 4.19 9.01 11.07
CA TRP A 283 4.21 9.01 9.61
C TRP A 283 5.55 8.46 9.13
N ILE A 284 5.53 7.46 8.28
CA ILE A 284 6.72 6.80 7.74
C ILE A 284 6.70 6.99 6.24
N GLU A 285 7.69 7.69 5.72
CA GLU A 285 7.78 8.07 4.30
C GLU A 285 8.91 7.33 3.59
N ALA A 286 8.66 6.77 2.42
CA ALA A 286 9.70 6.29 1.53
C ALA A 286 10.35 7.49 0.81
N VAL A 287 11.66 7.69 1.02
CA VAL A 287 12.40 8.85 0.52
C VAL A 287 13.58 8.38 -0.34
N PRO A 288 13.41 8.30 -1.68
CA PRO A 288 14.49 7.88 -2.60
C PRO A 288 15.76 8.71 -2.50
N ALA A 289 15.66 10.00 -2.19
CA ALA A 289 16.82 10.89 -2.06
C ALA A 289 17.84 10.43 -1.00
N ILE A 290 17.37 9.72 0.05
CA ILE A 290 18.25 9.11 1.06
C ILE A 290 18.40 7.60 0.85
N GLY A 291 17.75 7.03 -0.17
CA GLY A 291 17.69 5.58 -0.39
C GLY A 291 17.08 4.84 0.78
N GLY A 292 15.98 5.34 1.36
CA GLY A 292 15.45 4.76 2.59
C GLY A 292 14.11 5.33 3.03
N VAL A 293 13.92 5.42 4.34
CA VAL A 293 12.70 5.92 4.98
C VAL A 293 13.01 7.01 6.01
N VAL A 294 12.08 7.96 6.15
CA VAL A 294 12.05 8.98 7.19
C VAL A 294 10.82 8.77 8.05
N VAL A 295 10.97 8.86 9.37
CA VAL A 295 9.88 8.74 10.33
C VAL A 295 9.66 10.09 11.00
N LEU A 296 8.40 10.54 10.94
CA LEU A 296 7.95 11.76 11.64
C LEU A 296 7.00 11.36 12.78
N ASP A 297 7.14 12.03 13.93
CA ASP A 297 6.07 12.11 14.91
C ASP A 297 5.05 13.16 14.44
N VAL A 298 3.81 12.75 14.27
CA VAL A 298 2.68 13.58 13.84
C VAL A 298 1.59 13.65 14.91
N ALA A 299 1.95 13.47 16.19
CA ALA A 299 1.04 13.68 17.31
C ALA A 299 0.48 15.11 17.30
N ASP A 300 1.29 16.10 16.93
CA ASP A 300 0.83 17.42 16.48
C ASP A 300 0.95 17.49 14.94
N PRO A 301 -0.12 17.22 14.20
CA PRO A 301 -0.03 17.17 12.74
C PRO A 301 0.19 18.54 12.08
N ALA A 302 0.15 19.63 12.84
CA ALA A 302 0.55 20.96 12.36
C ALA A 302 2.06 21.18 12.40
N ARG A 303 2.77 20.39 13.18
CA ARG A 303 4.22 20.52 13.42
C ARG A 303 4.88 19.15 13.49
N PRO A 304 4.90 18.36 12.38
CA PRO A 304 5.58 17.09 12.34
C PRO A 304 7.05 17.22 12.74
N VAL A 305 7.55 16.27 13.52
CA VAL A 305 8.95 16.25 13.99
C VAL A 305 9.63 14.97 13.51
N LYS A 306 10.75 15.09 12.81
CA LYS A 306 11.55 13.93 12.43
C LYS A 306 12.14 13.26 13.68
N VAL A 307 11.82 11.97 13.88
CA VAL A 307 12.30 11.18 15.03
C VAL A 307 13.33 10.14 14.65
N SER A 308 13.27 9.60 13.45
CA SER A 308 14.28 8.67 12.95
C SER A 308 14.35 8.65 11.42
N GLN A 309 15.38 8.01 10.88
CA GLN A 309 15.51 7.67 9.47
C GLN A 309 16.40 6.44 9.32
N LEU A 310 16.22 5.72 8.23
CA LEU A 310 17.08 4.61 7.81
C LEU A 310 17.44 4.80 6.34
N SER A 311 18.74 4.71 6.02
CA SER A 311 19.22 4.63 4.64
C SER A 311 19.72 3.22 4.35
N LEU A 312 19.30 2.66 3.22
CA LEU A 312 19.74 1.37 2.70
C LEU A 312 20.87 1.53 1.68
N GLY A 313 21.28 2.78 1.41
CA GLY A 313 22.31 3.16 0.46
C GLY A 313 21.81 4.08 -0.64
N ALA A 314 22.67 4.97 -1.14
CA ALA A 314 22.32 6.03 -2.10
C ALA A 314 21.77 5.51 -3.44
N ASN A 315 22.02 4.25 -3.79
CA ASN A 315 21.52 3.64 -5.03
C ASN A 315 20.21 2.86 -4.86
N GLN A 316 19.62 2.88 -3.66
CA GLN A 316 18.36 2.20 -3.41
C GLN A 316 17.21 3.16 -3.69
N PHE A 317 16.45 2.87 -4.74
CA PHE A 317 15.18 3.55 -4.96
C PHE A 317 14.14 2.95 -4.01
N THR A 318 13.46 3.78 -3.23
CA THR A 318 12.46 3.35 -2.25
C THR A 318 11.11 3.95 -2.60
N HIS A 319 10.07 3.12 -2.61
CA HIS A 319 8.75 3.57 -3.07
C HIS A 319 7.59 2.99 -2.28
N TRP A 320 7.38 1.66 -2.33
CA TRP A 320 6.24 1.01 -1.70
C TRP A 320 6.54 0.62 -0.27
N LEU A 321 5.61 0.91 0.62
CA LEU A 321 5.61 0.46 2.02
C LEU A 321 4.34 -0.32 2.32
N ALA A 322 4.44 -1.45 3.05
CA ALA A 322 3.30 -2.13 3.65
C ALA A 322 3.60 -2.51 5.10
N TRP A 323 2.55 -2.50 5.92
CA TRP A 323 2.64 -2.68 7.37
C TRP A 323 2.21 -4.07 7.81
N ASP A 324 3.05 -4.75 8.61
CA ASP A 324 2.74 -5.96 9.35
C ASP A 324 2.36 -5.59 10.80
N GLU A 325 1.06 -5.49 11.06
CA GLU A 325 0.52 -5.10 12.37
C GLU A 325 1.01 -6.05 13.49
N ALA A 326 0.99 -7.35 13.26
CA ALA A 326 1.33 -8.35 14.27
C ALA A 326 2.83 -8.43 14.53
N GLY A 327 3.66 -8.27 13.49
CA GLY A 327 5.12 -8.34 13.60
C GLY A 327 5.77 -7.00 13.91
N SER A 328 5.05 -5.88 13.87
CA SER A 328 5.61 -4.51 13.92
C SER A 328 6.73 -4.33 12.90
N ARG A 329 6.47 -4.75 11.65
CA ARG A 329 7.44 -4.73 10.57
C ARG A 329 6.89 -4.00 9.35
N ILE A 330 7.80 -3.53 8.52
CA ILE A 330 7.47 -2.85 7.28
C ILE A 330 8.20 -3.55 6.14
N ILE A 331 7.48 -3.92 5.09
CA ILE A 331 8.13 -4.26 3.82
C ILE A 331 8.35 -2.99 3.01
N LEU A 332 9.51 -2.88 2.40
CA LEU A 332 9.91 -1.77 1.54
C LEU A 332 10.45 -2.33 0.22
N ASN A 333 10.02 -1.75 -0.90
CA ASN A 333 10.60 -2.06 -2.22
C ASN A 333 10.69 -0.81 -3.11
N SER A 334 11.26 -0.99 -4.30
CA SER A 334 11.54 0.08 -5.25
C SER A 334 10.36 0.50 -6.13
N GLY A 335 9.18 -0.12 -6.00
CA GLY A 335 8.07 0.14 -6.92
C GLY A 335 8.40 -0.21 -8.37
N GLY A 336 9.04 -1.36 -8.60
CA GLY A 336 9.36 -1.87 -9.93
C GLY A 336 10.66 -1.33 -10.55
N GLN A 337 11.47 -0.57 -9.80
CA GLN A 337 12.75 -0.05 -10.31
C GLN A 337 13.92 -1.05 -10.16
N ASP A 338 13.86 -1.91 -9.15
CA ASP A 338 14.77 -3.02 -8.93
C ASP A 338 14.05 -4.23 -8.34
N SER A 339 14.77 -5.35 -8.18
CA SER A 339 14.22 -6.64 -7.77
C SER A 339 14.26 -6.91 -6.27
N ARG A 340 14.62 -5.94 -5.43
CA ARG A 340 14.88 -6.19 -4.01
C ARG A 340 13.75 -5.70 -3.10
N LEU A 341 13.44 -6.54 -2.10
CA LEU A 341 12.55 -6.19 -1.00
C LEU A 341 13.37 -6.14 0.30
N PHE A 342 13.07 -5.19 1.15
CA PHE A 342 13.66 -5.08 2.48
C PHE A 342 12.58 -5.19 3.54
N MET A 343 12.84 -5.99 4.57
CA MET A 343 12.02 -6.01 5.78
C MET A 343 12.65 -5.08 6.80
N LEU A 344 11.85 -4.19 7.37
CA LEU A 344 12.27 -3.28 8.42
C LEU A 344 11.52 -3.60 9.71
N GLN A 345 12.21 -3.55 10.83
CA GLN A 345 11.63 -3.60 12.17
C GLN A 345 11.28 -2.18 12.59
N PHE A 346 10.13 -2.00 13.21
CA PHE A 346 9.65 -0.69 13.66
C PHE A 346 9.28 -0.71 15.13
N ASP A 347 9.90 0.16 15.91
CA ASP A 347 9.56 0.35 17.33
C ASP A 347 8.42 1.37 17.47
N ARG A 348 7.22 0.89 17.78
CA ARG A 348 6.01 1.71 17.98
C ARG A 348 6.09 2.70 19.13
N LYS A 349 7.05 2.54 20.07
CA LYS A 349 7.19 3.43 21.23
C LYS A 349 8.10 4.62 20.93
N THR A 350 9.13 4.38 20.12
CA THR A 350 10.17 5.39 19.88
C THR A 350 10.19 5.91 18.45
N GLY A 351 9.47 5.24 17.52
CA GLY A 351 9.54 5.52 16.09
C GLY A 351 10.86 5.09 15.45
N ALA A 352 11.70 4.33 16.16
CA ALA A 352 12.96 3.83 15.60
C ALA A 352 12.70 2.78 14.52
N VAL A 353 13.50 2.81 13.47
CA VAL A 353 13.43 1.88 12.35
C VAL A 353 14.81 1.25 12.12
N ALA A 354 14.86 -0.08 11.91
CA ALA A 354 16.07 -0.83 11.62
C ALA A 354 15.81 -1.88 10.54
N ILE A 355 16.85 -2.27 9.81
CA ILE A 355 16.75 -3.37 8.86
C ILE A 355 16.64 -4.71 9.57
N ASP A 356 15.83 -5.62 9.03
CA ASP A 356 15.79 -7.01 9.45
C ASP A 356 16.89 -7.78 8.68
N GLU A 357 18.00 -8.06 9.37
CA GLU A 357 19.16 -8.72 8.79
C GLU A 357 18.90 -10.18 8.40
N GLU A 358 17.85 -10.82 8.96
CA GLU A 358 17.50 -12.20 8.66
C GLU A 358 16.65 -12.34 7.40
N PHE A 359 15.95 -11.27 6.98
CA PHE A 359 15.14 -11.29 5.77
C PHE A 359 16.00 -11.19 4.53
N ARG A 360 16.40 -12.34 3.96
CA ARG A 360 17.27 -12.43 2.78
C ARG A 360 17.14 -13.79 2.08
N ASN A 361 17.63 -13.86 0.84
CA ASN A 361 17.77 -15.14 0.14
C ASN A 361 18.73 -16.06 0.90
N GLU A 362 18.50 -17.36 0.82
CA GLU A 362 19.38 -18.36 1.43
C GLU A 362 20.82 -18.20 0.92
N GLY A 363 21.77 -18.14 1.86
CA GLY A 363 23.18 -17.97 1.57
C GLY A 363 23.60 -16.56 1.16
N ALA A 364 22.69 -15.59 1.08
CA ALA A 364 23.05 -14.21 0.77
C ALA A 364 23.81 -13.54 1.90
N ALA A 365 24.86 -12.79 1.55
CA ALA A 365 25.69 -12.07 2.52
C ALA A 365 25.06 -10.74 2.99
N VAL A 366 24.09 -10.22 2.26
CA VAL A 366 23.46 -8.92 2.51
C VAL A 366 21.98 -9.06 2.78
N PRO A 367 21.37 -8.22 3.63
CA PRO A 367 19.94 -8.24 3.90
C PRO A 367 19.11 -7.84 2.69
N GLY A 368 17.83 -8.18 2.77
CA GLY A 368 16.85 -7.99 1.70
C GLY A 368 16.72 -9.20 0.78
N PHE A 369 15.48 -9.51 0.44
CA PHE A 369 15.14 -10.59 -0.47
C PHE A 369 15.26 -10.10 -1.92
N SER A 370 16.14 -10.72 -2.72
CA SER A 370 16.26 -10.44 -4.16
C SER A 370 15.36 -11.37 -4.97
N MET A 371 14.58 -10.79 -5.87
CA MET A 371 13.75 -11.51 -6.84
C MET A 371 14.48 -11.75 -8.18
N SER A 372 15.82 -11.59 -8.20
CA SER A 372 16.62 -11.78 -9.41
C SER A 372 16.88 -13.27 -9.65
N ASP A 373 16.68 -13.69 -10.90
CA ASP A 373 17.05 -15.01 -11.42
C ASP A 373 16.49 -16.18 -10.59
N ILE A 374 15.18 -16.16 -10.34
CA ILE A 374 14.46 -17.17 -9.54
C ILE A 374 13.70 -18.12 -10.46
N ALA A 375 13.73 -19.41 -10.14
CA ALA A 375 12.79 -20.39 -10.64
C ALA A 375 11.49 -20.33 -9.83
N TRP A 376 10.48 -19.66 -10.37
CA TRP A 376 9.21 -19.41 -9.70
C TRP A 376 8.31 -20.65 -9.68
N PRO A 377 7.56 -20.91 -8.61
CA PRO A 377 6.66 -22.08 -8.51
C PRO A 377 5.65 -22.24 -9.64
N HIS A 378 5.23 -21.15 -10.30
CA HIS A 378 4.31 -21.21 -11.45
C HIS A 378 5.00 -21.52 -12.80
N GLY A 379 6.30 -21.86 -12.80
CA GLY A 379 7.04 -22.33 -13.96
C GLY A 379 7.83 -21.25 -14.73
N PHE A 380 7.75 -19.98 -14.34
CA PHE A 380 8.62 -18.93 -14.89
C PHE A 380 10.02 -19.01 -14.25
N HIS A 381 11.06 -18.73 -15.04
CA HIS A 381 12.43 -18.54 -14.55
C HIS A 381 12.96 -17.19 -15.02
N GLY A 382 13.32 -16.32 -14.07
CA GLY A 382 13.79 -14.98 -14.40
C GLY A 382 13.65 -14.00 -13.22
N THR A 383 13.87 -12.74 -13.52
CA THR A 383 13.85 -11.65 -12.53
C THR A 383 12.46 -11.05 -12.40
N GLY A 384 11.94 -11.00 -11.18
CA GLY A 384 10.73 -10.28 -10.83
C GLY A 384 11.02 -8.85 -10.38
N LEU A 385 10.18 -7.90 -10.77
CA LEU A 385 10.19 -6.51 -10.30
C LEU A 385 8.99 -6.28 -9.38
N PRO A 386 9.19 -6.20 -8.05
CA PRO A 386 8.12 -6.02 -7.09
C PRO A 386 7.59 -4.60 -7.06
N HIS A 387 6.27 -4.43 -6.87
CA HIS A 387 5.66 -3.13 -6.60
C HIS A 387 4.69 -3.21 -5.41
N GLY A 388 3.40 -3.48 -5.65
CA GLY A 388 2.43 -3.64 -4.57
C GLY A 388 2.75 -4.84 -3.70
N ALA A 389 2.61 -4.69 -2.39
CA ALA A 389 2.80 -5.78 -1.44
C ALA A 389 1.87 -5.62 -0.25
N VAL A 390 1.38 -6.74 0.31
CA VAL A 390 0.48 -6.76 1.46
C VAL A 390 0.72 -7.98 2.31
N PHE A 391 0.65 -7.83 3.63
CA PHE A 391 0.77 -8.95 4.57
C PHE A 391 -0.54 -9.72 4.71
N SER A 392 -0.43 -11.03 5.00
CA SER A 392 -1.57 -11.82 5.50
C SER A 392 -2.04 -11.25 6.85
N ARG A 393 -3.29 -11.52 7.17
CA ARG A 393 -3.85 -11.19 8.48
C ARG A 393 -3.41 -12.17 9.56
#